data_66ba4dd2cdbef0a6477ff3ea801b3ab0
#
_entry.id   66ba4dd2cdbef0a6477ff3ea801b3ab0
#
_cell.length_a   1.000
_cell.length_b   1.000
_cell.length_c   1.000
_cell.angle_alpha   90.00
_cell.angle_beta   90.00
_cell.angle_gamma   90.00
#
_symmetry.space_group_name_H-M   'P 1'
#
loop_
_entity.id
_entity.type
_entity.pdbx_description
1 polymer ?
#
loop_
_entity_poly.entity_id
_entity_poly.type
_entity_poly.pdbx_seq_one_letter_code
_entity_poly.pdbx_strand_id
1 'polypeptide(L)'
;MNFFKILLATILGFFISLGVFFILFLIAISVMMSSVGASKGEEITVDDNTVLELDFQEPLTDFSEQVYFEDFNYTSESFNGLNSVLQAIEIAKTDPHIKGISLKSTGNLSGIAFAQELRRALEDFKTSGKFVLAYNDEISQLDYYLQSVADKVYISQLGNVNLRGLSSEIFFYKDLQEKTGLRMEVIRHGKYKSAVEPFLENKMSDNNRLQTTELLNAMWNVLVTDIAKSRNLSVEKLNEIATNVDGRTAELAQQNGLIDGVLFRDEFEKILCEKVGKKEIDDVNFIGIEDYAESVLKGKVGKEKDKIAVIYANGEIMQGEGSQDIVGHETIIAALRKAVKDKEIKAIVLRINSPGGDALASELMHREIALARKQKKVYVSMGNYAASGGYYIACNAERIFAEAGSITGSIGVFGALPNASVLAKNWGVNAETVSTHPNAMQYSYFQKPSEHFVKEMTESVEQIYKVFLSRVAEGRGKTVAEIDSIAQGRVWSGKEALAKGLVDELGSLNDAIAYAAKENGLGNYRVVSYPHYKMDMKKLLLRYGLRLKNENLQQELGREAYQVYQQIKHISNQRGIQARLEYDLIVK
;
A
#
# COMPACT_ATOMS: atom_id res chain seq x y z
N MET A 1 -49.04 -43.90 -27.38
CA MET A 1 -47.83 -44.51 -26.82
C MET A 1 -46.55 -43.68 -27.04
N ASN A 2 -46.47 -42.86 -28.09
CA ASN A 2 -45.26 -42.07 -28.37
C ASN A 2 -45.14 -40.79 -27.51
N PHE A 3 -46.23 -40.13 -27.16
CA PHE A 3 -46.20 -38.92 -26.36
C PHE A 3 -45.58 -39.12 -24.96
N PHE A 4 -45.98 -40.15 -24.22
CA PHE A 4 -45.43 -40.42 -22.91
C PHE A 4 -43.95 -40.84 -22.96
N LYS A 5 -43.51 -41.53 -24.02
CA LYS A 5 -42.07 -41.85 -24.22
C LYS A 5 -41.23 -40.61 -24.48
N ILE A 6 -41.73 -39.70 -25.28
CA ILE A 6 -41.05 -38.41 -25.55
C ILE A 6 -40.99 -37.55 -24.28
N LEU A 7 -42.10 -37.44 -23.57
CA LEU A 7 -42.18 -36.69 -22.31
C LEU A 7 -41.19 -37.25 -21.27
N LEU A 8 -41.12 -38.60 -21.12
CA LEU A 8 -40.21 -39.24 -20.19
C LEU A 8 -38.73 -39.05 -20.60
N ALA A 9 -38.44 -39.12 -21.92
CA ALA A 9 -37.11 -38.88 -22.44
C ALA A 9 -36.66 -37.42 -22.24
N THR A 10 -37.58 -36.44 -22.39
CA THR A 10 -37.29 -35.02 -22.17
C THR A 10 -37.03 -34.74 -20.68
N ILE A 11 -37.82 -35.30 -19.77
CA ILE A 11 -37.61 -35.18 -18.33
C ILE A 11 -36.27 -35.82 -17.93
N LEU A 12 -35.98 -37.02 -18.44
CA LEU A 12 -34.71 -37.71 -18.15
C LEU A 12 -33.51 -36.89 -18.71
N GLY A 13 -33.63 -36.36 -19.92
CA GLY A 13 -32.62 -35.49 -20.52
C GLY A 13 -32.36 -34.21 -19.70
N PHE A 14 -33.42 -33.60 -19.16
CA PHE A 14 -33.31 -32.45 -18.26
C PHE A 14 -32.54 -32.78 -16.99
N PHE A 15 -32.85 -33.89 -16.32
CA PHE A 15 -32.13 -34.30 -15.12
C PHE A 15 -30.66 -34.69 -15.40
N ILE A 16 -30.40 -35.32 -16.56
CA ILE A 16 -29.01 -35.61 -16.97
C ILE A 16 -28.25 -34.32 -17.21
N SER A 17 -28.83 -33.36 -17.94
CA SER A 17 -28.17 -32.06 -18.19
C SER A 17 -27.95 -31.27 -16.90
N LEU A 18 -28.89 -31.30 -15.95
CA LEU A 18 -28.75 -30.71 -14.63
C LEU A 18 -27.63 -31.38 -13.83
N GLY A 19 -27.53 -32.72 -13.89
CA GLY A 19 -26.44 -33.47 -13.25
C GLY A 19 -25.07 -33.15 -13.83
N VAL A 20 -24.96 -33.07 -15.16
CA VAL A 20 -23.74 -32.65 -15.86
C VAL A 20 -23.35 -31.21 -15.48
N PHE A 21 -24.32 -30.29 -15.47
CA PHE A 21 -24.10 -28.92 -15.05
C PHE A 21 -23.60 -28.84 -13.60
N PHE A 22 -24.21 -29.63 -12.70
CA PHE A 22 -23.80 -29.69 -11.30
C PHE A 22 -22.37 -30.24 -11.14
N ILE A 23 -22.01 -31.28 -11.90
CA ILE A 23 -20.63 -31.81 -11.90
C ILE A 23 -19.63 -30.77 -12.43
N LEU A 24 -19.94 -30.09 -13.53
CA LEU A 24 -19.13 -29.02 -14.07
C LEU A 24 -18.99 -27.84 -13.08
N PHE A 25 -20.05 -27.53 -12.36
CA PHE A 25 -20.06 -26.53 -11.29
C PHE A 25 -19.16 -26.94 -10.11
N LEU A 26 -19.20 -28.21 -9.70
CA LEU A 26 -18.30 -28.73 -8.66
C LEU A 26 -16.84 -28.75 -9.11
N ILE A 27 -16.58 -29.06 -10.37
CA ILE A 27 -15.25 -28.98 -10.95
C ILE A 27 -14.76 -27.54 -10.99
N ALA A 28 -15.62 -26.60 -11.41
CA ALA A 28 -15.29 -25.17 -11.42
C ALA A 28 -14.99 -24.64 -9.99
N ILE A 29 -15.79 -25.05 -9.00
CA ILE A 29 -15.50 -24.75 -7.58
C ILE A 29 -14.17 -25.37 -7.15
N SER A 30 -13.91 -26.62 -7.51
CA SER A 30 -12.65 -27.30 -7.14
C SER A 30 -11.43 -26.62 -7.76
N VAL A 31 -11.50 -26.21 -9.03
CA VAL A 31 -10.45 -25.44 -9.71
C VAL A 31 -10.30 -24.05 -9.07
N MET A 32 -11.42 -23.40 -8.74
CA MET A 32 -11.41 -22.10 -8.06
C MET A 32 -10.84 -22.20 -6.63
N MET A 33 -11.15 -23.26 -5.89
CA MET A 33 -10.56 -23.53 -4.57
C MET A 33 -9.06 -23.86 -4.65
N SER A 34 -8.61 -24.56 -5.68
CA SER A 34 -7.19 -24.81 -5.89
C SER A 34 -6.43 -23.53 -6.29
N SER A 35 -7.06 -22.62 -7.02
CA SER A 35 -6.48 -21.30 -7.35
C SER A 35 -6.49 -20.32 -6.17
N VAL A 36 -7.30 -20.56 -5.14
CA VAL A 36 -7.37 -19.77 -3.89
C VAL A 36 -6.45 -20.35 -2.79
N GLY A 37 -5.54 -21.28 -3.13
CA GLY A 37 -4.57 -21.82 -2.17
C GLY A 37 -5.06 -23.03 -1.36
N ALA A 38 -6.16 -23.67 -1.80
CA ALA A 38 -6.60 -24.96 -1.23
C ALA A 38 -5.86 -26.15 -1.84
N SER A 39 -4.62 -25.99 -2.32
CA SER A 39 -3.74 -27.13 -2.47
C SER A 39 -3.42 -27.63 -1.07
N LYS A 40 -3.67 -28.89 -0.79
CA LYS A 40 -2.89 -29.61 0.22
C LYS A 40 -1.45 -29.57 -0.32
N GLY A 41 -0.74 -28.46 -0.04
CA GLY A 41 0.62 -28.30 -0.49
C GLY A 41 1.46 -29.44 0.04
N GLU A 42 2.23 -30.04 -0.80
CA GLU A 42 3.44 -30.71 -0.37
C GLU A 42 4.14 -29.74 0.59
N GLU A 43 4.58 -30.25 1.72
CA GLU A 43 5.30 -29.46 2.70
C GLU A 43 6.52 -28.88 2.00
N ILE A 44 6.58 -27.55 1.86
CA ILE A 44 7.70 -26.90 1.18
C ILE A 44 8.95 -27.16 2.01
N THR A 45 9.84 -27.99 1.48
CA THR A 45 11.11 -28.32 2.12
C THR A 45 12.23 -27.43 1.56
N VAL A 46 13.09 -26.96 2.44
CA VAL A 46 14.26 -26.18 2.06
C VAL A 46 15.46 -27.10 2.04
N ASP A 47 15.98 -27.35 0.85
CA ASP A 47 17.14 -28.23 0.65
C ASP A 47 18.45 -27.52 0.99
N ASP A 48 19.51 -28.33 1.20
CA ASP A 48 20.86 -27.78 1.40
C ASP A 48 21.37 -27.02 0.16
N ASN A 49 22.17 -25.99 0.40
CA ASN A 49 22.77 -25.15 -0.64
C ASN A 49 21.74 -24.39 -1.49
N THR A 50 20.67 -23.94 -0.86
CA THR A 50 19.62 -23.17 -1.52
C THR A 50 19.99 -21.68 -1.66
N VAL A 51 19.66 -21.10 -2.81
CA VAL A 51 19.68 -19.66 -3.07
C VAL A 51 18.25 -19.14 -2.94
N LEU A 52 18.05 -18.14 -2.09
CA LEU A 52 16.77 -17.48 -1.90
C LEU A 52 16.59 -16.43 -3.00
N GLU A 53 15.52 -16.54 -3.79
CA GLU A 53 15.19 -15.56 -4.84
C GLU A 53 14.20 -14.51 -4.32
N LEU A 54 14.60 -13.24 -4.36
CA LEU A 54 13.69 -12.11 -4.19
C LEU A 54 13.14 -11.70 -5.56
N ASP A 55 12.03 -12.30 -5.91
CA ASP A 55 11.31 -12.13 -7.16
C ASP A 55 9.82 -11.94 -6.85
N PHE A 56 9.36 -10.68 -6.79
CA PHE A 56 7.97 -10.39 -6.45
C PHE A 56 7.09 -10.50 -7.69
N GLN A 57 6.23 -11.52 -7.75
CA GLN A 57 5.32 -11.75 -8.87
C GLN A 57 4.13 -10.77 -8.89
N GLU A 58 3.72 -10.27 -7.73
CA GLU A 58 2.67 -9.27 -7.55
C GLU A 58 3.20 -8.05 -6.77
N PRO A 59 2.52 -6.89 -6.83
CA PRO A 59 2.91 -5.72 -6.04
C PRO A 59 2.95 -6.04 -4.54
N LEU A 60 4.07 -5.72 -3.91
CA LEU A 60 4.30 -5.98 -2.48
C LEU A 60 3.29 -5.21 -1.62
N THR A 61 2.50 -5.92 -0.84
CA THR A 61 1.57 -5.37 0.15
C THR A 61 2.25 -5.17 1.51
N ASP A 62 1.65 -4.38 2.42
CA ASP A 62 2.24 -4.13 3.74
C ASP A 62 2.23 -5.38 4.64
N PHE A 63 1.19 -6.20 4.53
CA PHE A 63 1.08 -7.43 5.32
C PHE A 63 0.43 -8.56 4.53
N SER A 64 0.74 -9.77 4.97
CA SER A 64 0.15 -11.01 4.42
C SER A 64 -1.30 -11.16 4.84
N GLU A 65 -2.17 -11.53 3.89
CA GLU A 65 -3.60 -11.67 4.13
C GLU A 65 -3.90 -12.94 4.95
N GLN A 66 -4.72 -12.80 5.98
CA GLN A 66 -5.37 -13.92 6.66
C GLN A 66 -6.88 -13.81 6.48
N VAL A 67 -7.47 -14.75 5.76
CA VAL A 67 -8.89 -14.80 5.46
C VAL A 67 -9.53 -16.02 6.09
N TYR A 68 -10.50 -15.80 6.95
CA TYR A 68 -11.32 -16.85 7.51
C TYR A 68 -12.58 -17.06 6.66
N PHE A 69 -12.70 -18.25 6.07
CA PHE A 69 -13.86 -18.69 5.30
C PHE A 69 -14.90 -19.32 6.25
N GLU A 70 -15.94 -18.55 6.58
CA GLU A 70 -16.96 -18.98 7.54
C GLU A 70 -17.70 -20.25 7.11
N ASP A 71 -18.03 -20.37 5.80
CA ASP A 71 -18.77 -21.49 5.24
C ASP A 71 -18.01 -22.83 5.30
N PHE A 72 -16.68 -22.78 5.36
CA PHE A 72 -15.80 -23.96 5.34
C PHE A 72 -15.02 -24.17 6.65
N ASN A 73 -15.16 -23.26 7.61
CA ASN A 73 -14.35 -23.25 8.84
C ASN A 73 -12.84 -23.40 8.55
N TYR A 74 -12.36 -22.65 7.56
CA TYR A 74 -11.01 -22.73 7.04
C TYR A 74 -10.37 -21.33 7.03
N THR A 75 -9.10 -21.24 7.44
CA THR A 75 -8.30 -20.03 7.31
C THR A 75 -7.29 -20.19 6.18
N SER A 76 -7.34 -19.31 5.20
CA SER A 76 -6.29 -19.14 4.21
C SER A 76 -5.32 -18.09 4.71
N GLU A 77 -4.03 -18.36 4.58
CA GLU A 77 -2.96 -17.46 4.96
C GLU A 77 -1.99 -17.34 3.78
N SER A 78 -1.66 -16.12 3.39
CA SER A 78 -0.62 -15.83 2.39
C SER A 78 0.65 -15.37 3.11
N PHE A 79 1.80 -15.46 2.43
CA PHE A 79 3.10 -15.06 2.98
C PHE A 79 3.84 -14.05 2.09
N ASN A 80 3.11 -13.35 1.22
CA ASN A 80 3.59 -12.39 0.24
C ASN A 80 3.62 -10.93 0.71
N GLY A 81 3.26 -10.64 1.96
CA GLY A 81 3.33 -9.30 2.51
C GLY A 81 4.73 -8.95 3.02
N LEU A 82 5.03 -7.64 3.05
CA LEU A 82 6.31 -7.11 3.53
C LEU A 82 6.71 -7.67 4.90
N ASN A 83 5.75 -7.76 5.84
CA ASN A 83 5.98 -8.31 7.17
C ASN A 83 6.51 -9.75 7.13
N SER A 84 5.97 -10.61 6.25
CA SER A 84 6.41 -12.01 6.11
C SER A 84 7.75 -12.10 5.40
N VAL A 85 7.95 -11.29 4.37
CA VAL A 85 9.22 -11.20 3.63
C VAL A 85 10.37 -10.77 4.56
N LEU A 86 10.15 -9.72 5.37
CA LEU A 86 11.17 -9.25 6.33
C LEU A 86 11.51 -10.31 7.38
N GLN A 87 10.50 -11.02 7.92
CA GLN A 87 10.73 -12.12 8.86
C GLN A 87 11.46 -13.30 8.20
N ALA A 88 11.11 -13.63 6.96
CA ALA A 88 11.79 -14.69 6.20
C ALA A 88 13.27 -14.35 5.96
N ILE A 89 13.60 -13.12 5.57
CA ILE A 89 14.99 -12.66 5.40
C ILE A 89 15.76 -12.76 6.73
N GLU A 90 15.15 -12.37 7.86
CA GLU A 90 15.78 -12.48 9.19
C GLU A 90 16.05 -13.94 9.57
N ILE A 91 15.11 -14.86 9.31
CA ILE A 91 15.32 -16.30 9.54
C ILE A 91 16.42 -16.83 8.61
N ALA A 92 16.39 -16.47 7.33
CA ALA A 92 17.38 -16.89 6.33
C ALA A 92 18.80 -16.50 6.71
N LYS A 93 19.00 -15.44 7.47
CA LYS A 93 20.29 -15.00 8.00
C LYS A 93 21.00 -16.10 8.80
N THR A 94 20.27 -16.88 9.59
CA THR A 94 20.81 -17.93 10.45
C THR A 94 20.52 -19.36 9.93
N ASP A 95 19.69 -19.52 8.92
CA ASP A 95 19.34 -20.81 8.34
C ASP A 95 20.55 -21.42 7.60
N PRO A 96 21.09 -22.59 8.00
CA PRO A 96 22.27 -23.20 7.36
C PRO A 96 22.02 -23.67 5.93
N HIS A 97 20.76 -23.91 5.55
CA HIS A 97 20.38 -24.35 4.21
C HIS A 97 20.50 -23.22 3.17
N ILE A 98 20.27 -21.97 3.59
CA ILE A 98 20.37 -20.79 2.71
C ILE A 98 21.83 -20.32 2.59
N LYS A 99 22.33 -20.22 1.36
CA LYS A 99 23.71 -19.77 1.05
C LYS A 99 23.80 -18.29 0.71
N GLY A 100 22.75 -17.74 0.13
CA GLY A 100 22.71 -16.34 -0.27
C GLY A 100 21.35 -15.95 -0.85
N ILE A 101 21.27 -14.70 -1.28
CA ILE A 101 20.07 -14.13 -1.92
C ILE A 101 20.42 -13.71 -3.35
N SER A 102 19.53 -14.03 -4.29
CA SER A 102 19.53 -13.53 -5.66
C SER A 102 18.37 -12.54 -5.85
N LEU A 103 18.70 -11.30 -6.23
CA LEU A 103 17.70 -10.23 -6.44
C LEU A 103 17.33 -10.13 -7.92
N LYS A 104 16.03 -10.09 -8.20
CA LYS A 104 15.48 -9.83 -9.53
C LYS A 104 14.68 -8.53 -9.55
N SER A 105 14.68 -7.86 -10.70
CA SER A 105 13.87 -6.66 -10.93
C SER A 105 12.53 -7.07 -11.54
N THR A 106 11.45 -6.78 -10.84
CA THR A 106 10.10 -7.12 -11.28
C THR A 106 9.22 -5.88 -11.50
N GLY A 107 9.67 -4.70 -11.01
CA GLY A 107 8.88 -3.48 -11.00
C GLY A 107 7.69 -3.53 -10.03
N ASN A 108 7.63 -4.52 -9.15
CA ASN A 108 6.54 -4.76 -8.20
C ASN A 108 6.81 -4.19 -6.79
N LEU A 109 7.93 -3.50 -6.60
CA LEU A 109 8.14 -2.71 -5.38
C LEU A 109 7.21 -1.50 -5.36
N SER A 110 6.45 -1.34 -4.29
CA SER A 110 5.50 -0.25 -4.11
C SER A 110 5.96 0.72 -3.03
N GLY A 111 6.55 1.86 -3.46
CA GLY A 111 6.89 2.97 -2.58
C GLY A 111 8.26 2.87 -1.91
N ILE A 112 8.77 4.05 -1.54
CA ILE A 112 10.15 4.21 -1.05
C ILE A 112 10.31 3.65 0.37
N ALA A 113 9.30 3.80 1.24
CA ALA A 113 9.40 3.33 2.62
C ALA A 113 9.52 1.81 2.70
N PHE A 114 8.75 1.07 1.90
CA PHE A 114 8.88 -0.40 1.84
C PHE A 114 10.23 -0.83 1.28
N ALA A 115 10.71 -0.14 0.25
CA ALA A 115 12.04 -0.39 -0.28
C ALA A 115 13.16 -0.10 0.75
N GLN A 116 12.98 0.90 1.63
CA GLN A 116 13.91 1.18 2.74
C GLN A 116 13.91 0.06 3.78
N GLU A 117 12.75 -0.46 4.16
CA GLU A 117 12.65 -1.59 5.11
C GLU A 117 13.33 -2.85 4.53
N LEU A 118 13.05 -3.20 3.27
CA LEU A 118 13.70 -4.34 2.58
C LEU A 118 15.22 -4.14 2.46
N ARG A 119 15.63 -2.94 2.09
CA ARG A 119 17.07 -2.62 1.97
C ARG A 119 17.81 -2.85 3.28
N ARG A 120 17.27 -2.39 4.41
CA ARG A 120 17.87 -2.63 5.73
C ARG A 120 17.91 -4.11 6.08
N ALA A 121 16.86 -4.87 5.75
CA ALA A 121 16.86 -6.32 5.97
C ALA A 121 17.96 -7.01 5.15
N LEU A 122 18.22 -6.59 3.92
CA LEU A 122 19.32 -7.10 3.11
C LEU A 122 20.69 -6.67 3.65
N GLU A 123 20.85 -5.43 4.10
CA GLU A 123 22.07 -4.95 4.74
C GLU A 123 22.38 -5.77 6.01
N ASP A 124 21.36 -6.07 6.81
CA ASP A 124 21.51 -6.92 7.99
C ASP A 124 21.77 -8.38 7.63
N PHE A 125 21.09 -8.94 6.62
CA PHE A 125 21.36 -10.28 6.10
C PHE A 125 22.83 -10.47 5.72
N LYS A 126 23.43 -9.49 5.03
CA LYS A 126 24.85 -9.52 4.64
C LYS A 126 25.80 -9.64 5.84
N THR A 127 25.42 -9.21 7.04
CA THR A 127 26.25 -9.36 8.25
C THR A 127 26.48 -10.82 8.64
N SER A 128 25.69 -11.77 8.12
CA SER A 128 25.88 -13.21 8.27
C SER A 128 27.07 -13.77 7.48
N GLY A 129 27.63 -12.99 6.54
CA GLY A 129 28.65 -13.43 5.58
C GLY A 129 28.11 -14.18 4.36
N LYS A 130 26.79 -14.36 4.24
CA LYS A 130 26.12 -14.91 3.05
C LYS A 130 26.07 -13.86 1.94
N PHE A 131 26.11 -14.30 0.69
CA PHE A 131 26.13 -13.39 -0.45
C PHE A 131 24.74 -12.81 -0.78
N VAL A 132 24.75 -11.62 -1.36
CA VAL A 132 23.59 -11.00 -2.03
C VAL A 132 24.05 -10.57 -3.42
N LEU A 133 23.45 -11.17 -4.46
CA LEU A 133 23.78 -10.89 -5.86
C LEU A 133 22.53 -10.42 -6.60
N ALA A 134 22.73 -9.58 -7.61
CA ALA A 134 21.64 -9.12 -8.49
C ALA A 134 22.01 -9.33 -9.95
N TYR A 135 21.06 -9.87 -10.74
CA TYR A 135 21.17 -9.98 -12.19
C TYR A 135 19.83 -9.67 -12.84
N ASN A 136 19.84 -8.78 -13.84
CA ASN A 136 18.63 -8.38 -14.57
C ASN A 136 18.94 -7.97 -15.99
N ASP A 137 17.92 -7.99 -16.85
CA ASP A 137 18.00 -7.43 -18.19
C ASP A 137 17.77 -5.91 -18.15
N GLU A 138 16.81 -5.46 -17.36
CA GLU A 138 16.53 -4.04 -17.09
C GLU A 138 16.28 -3.83 -15.59
N ILE A 139 16.72 -2.70 -15.05
CA ILE A 139 16.52 -2.36 -13.65
C ILE A 139 15.74 -1.05 -13.53
N SER A 140 14.53 -1.10 -12.95
CA SER A 140 13.77 0.10 -12.61
C SER A 140 14.49 0.92 -11.53
N GLN A 141 14.16 2.19 -11.39
CA GLN A 141 14.81 3.06 -10.40
C GLN A 141 14.66 2.56 -8.96
N LEU A 142 13.47 2.09 -8.59
CA LEU A 142 13.21 1.61 -7.23
C LEU A 142 13.84 0.22 -7.00
N ASP A 143 13.83 -0.66 -8.01
CA ASP A 143 14.57 -1.92 -7.95
C ASP A 143 16.08 -1.68 -7.84
N TYR A 144 16.62 -0.69 -8.57
CA TYR A 144 18.03 -0.33 -8.44
C TYR A 144 18.38 0.20 -7.04
N TYR A 145 17.47 0.99 -6.46
CA TYR A 145 17.64 1.43 -5.07
C TYR A 145 17.81 0.22 -4.12
N LEU A 146 16.96 -0.80 -4.26
CA LEU A 146 17.07 -2.03 -3.48
C LEU A 146 18.34 -2.81 -3.83
N GLN A 147 18.60 -3.03 -5.11
CA GLN A 147 19.70 -3.89 -5.58
C GLN A 147 21.08 -3.26 -5.40
N SER A 148 21.17 -1.94 -5.27
CA SER A 148 22.44 -1.25 -5.04
C SER A 148 23.14 -1.67 -3.73
N VAL A 149 22.43 -2.36 -2.81
CA VAL A 149 22.99 -2.94 -1.58
C VAL A 149 23.69 -4.29 -1.83
N ALA A 150 23.44 -4.95 -2.97
CA ALA A 150 24.03 -6.25 -3.29
C ALA A 150 25.56 -6.19 -3.31
N ASP A 151 26.21 -7.34 -3.09
CA ASP A 151 27.66 -7.46 -3.17
C ASP A 151 28.15 -7.22 -4.59
N LYS A 152 27.35 -7.67 -5.57
CA LYS A 152 27.54 -7.44 -7.00
C LYS A 152 26.20 -7.25 -7.72
N VAL A 153 26.19 -6.31 -8.65
CA VAL A 153 25.04 -6.03 -9.55
C VAL A 153 25.50 -6.24 -10.98
N TYR A 154 24.80 -7.11 -11.69
CA TYR A 154 25.08 -7.44 -13.09
C TYR A 154 23.84 -7.19 -13.95
N ILE A 155 24.07 -6.79 -15.22
CA ILE A 155 22.99 -6.68 -16.21
C ILE A 155 23.41 -7.32 -17.54
N SER A 156 22.41 -7.61 -18.38
CA SER A 156 22.67 -8.12 -19.73
C SER A 156 23.29 -7.07 -20.65
N GLN A 157 23.87 -7.51 -21.78
CA GLN A 157 24.58 -6.64 -22.75
C GLN A 157 23.74 -5.47 -23.28
N LEU A 158 22.44 -5.67 -23.47
CA LEU A 158 21.53 -4.63 -23.95
C LEU A 158 20.67 -4.02 -22.82
N GLY A 159 21.03 -4.35 -21.58
CA GLY A 159 20.33 -3.89 -20.38
C GLY A 159 20.60 -2.41 -20.06
N ASN A 160 19.82 -1.92 -19.11
CA ASN A 160 19.97 -0.55 -18.60
C ASN A 160 19.62 -0.46 -17.11
N VAL A 161 20.11 0.59 -16.47
CA VAL A 161 19.71 1.04 -15.14
C VAL A 161 18.93 2.34 -15.29
N ASN A 162 17.64 2.31 -15.01
CA ASN A 162 16.76 3.44 -15.21
C ASN A 162 16.80 4.44 -14.03
N LEU A 163 17.97 5.06 -13.79
CA LEU A 163 18.17 6.09 -12.78
C LEU A 163 18.04 7.49 -13.40
N ARG A 164 16.86 8.14 -13.23
CA ARG A 164 16.50 9.38 -13.91
C ARG A 164 16.05 10.52 -13.00
N GLY A 165 15.80 10.25 -11.72
CA GLY A 165 15.15 11.16 -10.80
C GLY A 165 13.66 10.90 -10.67
N LEU A 166 12.96 11.79 -9.95
CA LEU A 166 11.54 11.67 -9.67
C LEU A 166 10.75 12.75 -10.39
N SER A 167 9.62 12.39 -10.95
CA SER A 167 8.69 13.33 -11.58
C SER A 167 7.25 13.05 -11.14
N SER A 168 6.42 14.08 -11.16
CA SER A 168 4.97 13.97 -10.93
C SER A 168 4.22 14.68 -12.04
N GLU A 169 3.33 13.99 -12.71
CA GLU A 169 2.41 14.51 -13.70
C GLU A 169 1.02 14.59 -13.09
N ILE A 170 0.41 15.77 -13.10
CA ILE A 170 -0.92 16.03 -12.53
C ILE A 170 -1.84 16.49 -13.65
N PHE A 171 -2.97 15.78 -13.81
CA PHE A 171 -3.99 16.10 -14.79
C PHE A 171 -4.98 17.11 -14.22
N PHE A 172 -5.38 18.10 -15.03
CA PHE A 172 -6.36 19.13 -14.69
C PHE A 172 -7.62 18.94 -15.51
N TYR A 173 -8.78 18.93 -14.85
CA TYR A 173 -10.06 18.54 -15.45
C TYR A 173 -11.06 19.70 -15.59
N LYS A 174 -10.68 20.93 -15.29
CA LYS A 174 -11.58 22.09 -15.35
C LYS A 174 -12.22 22.25 -16.73
N ASP A 175 -11.43 22.26 -17.81
CA ASP A 175 -11.96 22.38 -19.17
C ASP A 175 -12.81 21.17 -19.59
N LEU A 176 -12.45 19.96 -19.12
CA LEU A 176 -13.26 18.76 -19.35
C LEU A 176 -14.63 18.88 -18.67
N GLN A 177 -14.66 19.38 -17.45
CA GLN A 177 -15.91 19.64 -16.71
C GLN A 177 -16.80 20.68 -17.43
N GLU A 178 -16.18 21.75 -17.97
CA GLU A 178 -16.90 22.76 -18.74
C GLU A 178 -17.50 22.18 -20.03
N LYS A 179 -16.74 21.36 -20.74
CA LYS A 179 -17.19 20.73 -22.01
C LYS A 179 -18.27 19.67 -21.78
N THR A 180 -18.17 18.86 -20.73
CA THR A 180 -19.10 17.77 -20.46
C THR A 180 -20.33 18.22 -19.69
N GLY A 181 -20.22 19.29 -18.91
CA GLY A 181 -21.26 19.71 -17.97
C GLY A 181 -21.36 18.86 -16.71
N LEU A 182 -20.45 17.90 -16.50
CA LEU A 182 -20.29 17.18 -15.25
C LEU A 182 -19.21 17.90 -14.42
N ARG A 183 -19.57 18.41 -13.25
CA ARG A 183 -18.68 19.24 -12.42
C ARG A 183 -18.48 18.62 -11.04
N MET A 184 -17.34 18.95 -10.43
CA MET A 184 -17.10 18.74 -9.00
C MET A 184 -17.28 20.07 -8.27
N GLU A 185 -18.25 20.13 -7.39
CA GLU A 185 -18.42 21.22 -6.44
C GLU A 185 -17.45 21.00 -5.29
N VAL A 186 -16.51 21.93 -5.09
CA VAL A 186 -15.40 21.76 -4.18
C VAL A 186 -15.40 22.84 -3.11
N ILE A 187 -15.25 22.40 -1.87
CA ILE A 187 -15.02 23.27 -0.70
C ILE A 187 -13.78 22.75 0.00
N ARG A 188 -12.77 23.60 0.20
CA ARG A 188 -11.50 23.19 0.83
C ARG A 188 -11.02 24.18 1.87
N HIS A 189 -10.28 23.68 2.86
CA HIS A 189 -9.49 24.48 3.77
C HIS A 189 -8.01 24.15 3.64
N GLY A 190 -7.17 25.20 3.64
CA GLY A 190 -5.72 25.08 3.57
C GLY A 190 -5.13 25.35 2.17
N LYS A 191 -4.10 26.20 2.14
CA LYS A 191 -3.46 26.66 0.91
C LYS A 191 -2.65 25.59 0.16
N TYR A 192 -2.29 24.49 0.86
CA TYR A 192 -1.57 23.36 0.31
C TYR A 192 -2.46 22.13 0.08
N LYS A 193 -3.77 22.17 0.43
CA LYS A 193 -4.69 21.07 0.17
C LYS A 193 -5.07 21.02 -1.29
N SER A 194 -4.18 20.46 -2.11
CA SER A 194 -4.23 20.51 -3.59
C SER A 194 -4.99 19.35 -4.21
N ALA A 195 -5.50 18.37 -3.42
CA ALA A 195 -6.26 17.20 -3.91
C ALA A 195 -7.38 17.55 -4.89
N VAL A 196 -8.01 18.68 -4.67
CA VAL A 196 -9.15 19.15 -5.48
C VAL A 196 -8.81 20.24 -6.48
N GLU A 197 -7.56 20.70 -6.50
CA GLU A 197 -7.09 21.73 -7.44
C GLU A 197 -7.27 21.32 -8.91
N PRO A 198 -7.11 20.05 -9.31
CA PRO A 198 -7.39 19.57 -10.65
C PRO A 198 -8.79 19.86 -11.18
N PHE A 199 -9.77 20.03 -10.31
CA PHE A 199 -11.14 20.37 -10.69
C PHE A 199 -11.40 21.88 -10.78
N LEU A 200 -10.55 22.69 -10.17
CA LEU A 200 -10.75 24.13 -10.01
C LEU A 200 -9.90 24.94 -11.01
N GLU A 201 -8.74 24.41 -11.41
CA GLU A 201 -7.74 25.11 -12.17
C GLU A 201 -7.32 24.31 -13.42
N ASN A 202 -6.62 24.97 -14.35
CA ASN A 202 -6.04 24.33 -15.54
C ASN A 202 -4.53 24.12 -15.42
N LYS A 203 -3.92 24.52 -14.30
CA LYS A 203 -2.50 24.36 -13.99
C LYS A 203 -2.27 24.37 -12.49
N MET A 204 -1.13 23.85 -12.09
CA MET A 204 -0.67 23.88 -10.70
C MET A 204 -0.56 25.31 -10.15
N SER A 205 -1.07 25.54 -8.94
CA SER A 205 -0.78 26.75 -8.18
C SER A 205 0.69 26.78 -7.71
N ASP A 206 1.19 27.96 -7.35
CA ASP A 206 2.56 28.12 -6.84
C ASP A 206 2.79 27.32 -5.55
N ASN A 207 1.78 27.28 -4.66
CA ASN A 207 1.85 26.50 -3.43
C ASN A 207 1.92 24.99 -3.70
N ASN A 208 1.11 24.48 -4.64
CA ASN A 208 1.13 23.07 -5.03
C ASN A 208 2.47 22.73 -5.70
N ARG A 209 2.96 23.56 -6.59
CA ARG A 209 4.27 23.39 -7.23
C ARG A 209 5.39 23.34 -6.19
N LEU A 210 5.38 24.27 -5.24
CA LEU A 210 6.37 24.34 -4.17
C LEU A 210 6.39 23.04 -3.34
N GLN A 211 5.24 22.62 -2.80
CA GLN A 211 5.20 21.42 -1.96
C GLN A 211 5.57 20.14 -2.74
N THR A 212 5.11 20.00 -3.99
CA THR A 212 5.43 18.82 -4.81
C THR A 212 6.93 18.79 -5.12
N THR A 213 7.52 19.94 -5.48
CA THR A 213 8.97 20.04 -5.74
C THR A 213 9.78 19.68 -4.50
N GLU A 214 9.43 20.21 -3.33
CA GLU A 214 10.14 19.92 -2.09
C GLU A 214 10.00 18.45 -1.68
N LEU A 215 8.80 17.88 -1.80
CA LEU A 215 8.57 16.47 -1.51
C LEU A 215 9.39 15.55 -2.44
N LEU A 216 9.35 15.78 -3.76
CA LEU A 216 10.15 15.01 -4.72
C LEU A 216 11.64 15.10 -4.44
N ASN A 217 12.15 16.31 -4.13
CA ASN A 217 13.55 16.50 -3.77
C ASN A 217 13.91 15.78 -2.45
N ALA A 218 13.04 15.81 -1.43
CA ALA A 218 13.26 15.11 -0.20
C ALA A 218 13.33 13.59 -0.41
N MET A 219 12.42 13.03 -1.21
CA MET A 219 12.40 11.60 -1.56
C MET A 219 13.62 11.21 -2.41
N TRP A 220 13.98 12.03 -3.41
CA TRP A 220 15.17 11.79 -4.22
C TRP A 220 16.44 11.79 -3.38
N ASN A 221 16.58 12.74 -2.47
CA ASN A 221 17.73 12.80 -1.56
C ASN A 221 17.86 11.56 -0.67
N VAL A 222 16.75 10.95 -0.25
CA VAL A 222 16.77 9.66 0.47
C VAL A 222 17.38 8.59 -0.42
N LEU A 223 16.87 8.43 -1.64
CA LEU A 223 17.34 7.38 -2.57
C LEU A 223 18.83 7.54 -2.89
N VAL A 224 19.26 8.73 -3.31
CA VAL A 224 20.67 8.93 -3.72
C VAL A 224 21.65 8.85 -2.56
N THR A 225 21.25 9.23 -1.35
CA THR A 225 22.11 9.12 -0.17
C THR A 225 22.42 7.66 0.15
N ASP A 226 21.41 6.81 0.11
CA ASP A 226 21.57 5.38 0.38
C ASP A 226 22.34 4.66 -0.74
N ILE A 227 22.05 4.96 -2.01
CA ILE A 227 22.80 4.44 -3.16
C ILE A 227 24.26 4.88 -3.10
N ALA A 228 24.53 6.16 -2.82
CA ALA A 228 25.88 6.71 -2.69
C ALA A 228 26.72 5.90 -1.70
N LYS A 229 26.16 5.62 -0.52
CA LYS A 229 26.80 4.82 0.52
C LYS A 229 27.14 3.40 0.04
N SER A 230 26.19 2.72 -0.61
CA SER A 230 26.37 1.32 -1.02
C SER A 230 27.28 1.15 -2.24
N ARG A 231 27.24 2.09 -3.17
CA ARG A 231 28.03 2.03 -4.41
C ARG A 231 29.36 2.79 -4.31
N ASN A 232 29.65 3.39 -3.14
CA ASN A 232 30.84 4.23 -2.93
C ASN A 232 30.96 5.35 -3.98
N LEU A 233 29.84 6.01 -4.26
CA LEU A 233 29.71 7.15 -5.17
C LEU A 233 29.37 8.40 -4.37
N SER A 234 29.63 9.60 -4.91
CA SER A 234 29.11 10.82 -4.29
C SER A 234 27.65 11.08 -4.73
N VAL A 235 26.90 11.81 -3.92
CA VAL A 235 25.54 12.25 -4.24
C VAL A 235 25.54 13.12 -5.50
N GLU A 236 26.56 13.99 -5.66
CA GLU A 236 26.76 14.84 -6.84
C GLU A 236 26.93 13.98 -8.10
N LYS A 237 27.73 12.90 -8.02
CA LYS A 237 27.92 11.98 -9.14
C LYS A 237 26.63 11.27 -9.54
N LEU A 238 25.82 10.84 -8.58
CA LEU A 238 24.52 10.24 -8.85
C LEU A 238 23.53 11.24 -9.46
N ASN A 239 23.56 12.49 -9.03
CA ASN A 239 22.77 13.56 -9.64
C ASN A 239 23.22 13.85 -11.09
N GLU A 240 24.52 13.83 -11.38
CA GLU A 240 25.06 13.93 -12.73
C GLU A 240 24.60 12.76 -13.62
N ILE A 241 24.71 11.52 -13.12
CA ILE A 241 24.24 10.31 -13.80
C ILE A 241 22.76 10.40 -14.13
N ALA A 242 21.92 10.80 -13.17
CA ALA A 242 20.48 10.96 -13.39
C ALA A 242 20.17 12.06 -14.43
N THR A 243 20.89 13.19 -14.38
CA THR A 243 20.72 14.31 -15.31
C THR A 243 21.07 13.91 -16.75
N ASN A 244 22.18 13.17 -16.93
CA ASN A 244 22.68 12.74 -18.23
C ASN A 244 22.06 11.41 -18.70
N VAL A 245 21.30 10.75 -17.82
CA VAL A 245 20.77 9.40 -18.05
C VAL A 245 21.90 8.39 -18.34
N ASP A 246 22.98 8.45 -17.58
CA ASP A 246 24.18 7.65 -17.80
C ASP A 246 24.05 6.18 -17.33
N GLY A 247 22.86 5.75 -16.95
CA GLY A 247 22.47 4.35 -16.78
C GLY A 247 21.77 3.74 -18.01
N ARG A 248 21.56 4.51 -19.11
CA ARG A 248 20.76 4.11 -20.27
C ARG A 248 21.32 2.95 -21.10
N THR A 249 22.58 2.60 -20.93
CA THR A 249 23.21 1.42 -21.51
C THR A 249 24.04 0.69 -20.46
N ALA A 250 24.22 -0.62 -20.64
CA ALA A 250 25.03 -1.45 -19.76
C ALA A 250 26.47 -0.92 -19.60
N GLU A 251 27.08 -0.49 -20.70
CA GLU A 251 28.44 0.05 -20.72
C GLU A 251 28.54 1.35 -19.90
N LEU A 252 27.63 2.29 -20.10
CA LEU A 252 27.62 3.55 -19.32
C LEU A 252 27.33 3.28 -17.84
N ALA A 253 26.40 2.39 -17.52
CA ALA A 253 26.11 2.00 -16.15
C ALA A 253 27.34 1.41 -15.43
N GLN A 254 28.12 0.58 -16.13
CA GLN A 254 29.36 0.03 -15.61
C GLN A 254 30.45 1.09 -15.47
N GLN A 255 30.69 1.91 -16.48
CA GLN A 255 31.69 2.99 -16.45
C GLN A 255 31.44 4.00 -15.32
N ASN A 256 30.16 4.27 -15.02
CA ASN A 256 29.75 5.18 -13.96
C ASN A 256 29.60 4.50 -12.58
N GLY A 257 29.93 3.21 -12.45
CA GLY A 257 29.94 2.50 -11.18
C GLY A 257 28.55 2.11 -10.64
N LEU A 258 27.51 2.20 -11.47
CA LEU A 258 26.18 1.76 -11.08
C LEU A 258 26.08 0.23 -10.98
N ILE A 259 26.84 -0.49 -11.81
CA ILE A 259 26.89 -1.96 -11.83
C ILE A 259 28.32 -2.46 -11.79
N ASP A 260 28.51 -3.75 -11.46
CA ASP A 260 29.82 -4.39 -11.32
C ASP A 260 30.26 -5.09 -12.61
N GLY A 261 29.34 -5.46 -13.49
CA GLY A 261 29.68 -6.11 -14.74
C GLY A 261 28.50 -6.29 -15.68
N VAL A 262 28.83 -6.54 -16.94
CA VAL A 262 27.90 -6.89 -18.00
C VAL A 262 28.09 -8.34 -18.33
N LEU A 263 27.07 -9.17 -18.16
CA LEU A 263 27.12 -10.62 -18.27
C LEU A 263 25.86 -11.14 -19.01
N PHE A 264 25.99 -12.31 -19.63
CA PHE A 264 24.83 -13.08 -20.01
C PHE A 264 24.34 -13.94 -18.82
N ARG A 265 23.11 -14.42 -18.92
CA ARG A 265 22.48 -15.22 -17.86
C ARG A 265 23.29 -16.44 -17.47
N ASP A 266 23.83 -17.18 -18.45
CA ASP A 266 24.65 -18.36 -18.23
C ASP A 266 25.99 -18.07 -17.51
N GLU A 267 26.56 -16.87 -17.72
CA GLU A 267 27.76 -16.42 -17.02
C GLU A 267 27.47 -16.07 -15.56
N PHE A 268 26.31 -15.44 -15.29
CA PHE A 268 25.83 -15.17 -13.94
C PHE A 268 25.51 -16.49 -13.20
N GLU A 269 24.91 -17.47 -13.86
CA GLU A 269 24.65 -18.81 -13.31
C GLU A 269 25.93 -19.54 -12.89
N LYS A 270 27.01 -19.39 -13.65
CA LYS A 270 28.34 -19.91 -13.23
C LYS A 270 28.82 -19.26 -11.94
N ILE A 271 28.63 -17.94 -11.78
CA ILE A 271 28.97 -17.23 -10.54
C ILE A 271 28.15 -17.78 -9.36
N LEU A 272 26.85 -18.03 -9.56
CA LEU A 272 26.01 -18.66 -8.53
C LEU A 272 26.51 -20.05 -8.17
N CYS A 273 26.84 -20.89 -9.17
CA CYS A 273 27.41 -22.22 -8.95
C CYS A 273 28.70 -22.18 -8.11
N GLU A 274 29.62 -21.28 -8.44
CA GLU A 274 30.85 -21.08 -7.68
C GLU A 274 30.57 -20.66 -6.22
N LYS A 275 29.62 -19.74 -6.01
CA LYS A 275 29.22 -19.27 -4.67
C LYS A 275 28.62 -20.36 -3.79
N VAL A 276 27.88 -21.29 -4.41
CA VAL A 276 27.23 -22.42 -3.72
C VAL A 276 28.11 -23.65 -3.66
N GLY A 277 29.21 -23.69 -4.43
CA GLY A 277 30.13 -24.83 -4.50
C GLY A 277 29.61 -25.97 -5.38
N LYS A 278 28.84 -25.64 -6.41
CA LYS A 278 28.27 -26.56 -7.40
C LYS A 278 28.93 -26.38 -8.76
N LYS A 279 28.80 -27.36 -9.66
CA LYS A 279 29.38 -27.30 -11.01
C LYS A 279 28.38 -26.84 -12.06
N GLU A 280 27.16 -27.32 -11.94
CA GLU A 280 26.07 -27.07 -12.90
C GLU A 280 24.92 -26.35 -12.20
N ILE A 281 24.20 -25.52 -12.93
CA ILE A 281 23.09 -24.74 -12.38
C ILE A 281 21.93 -25.63 -11.91
N ASP A 282 21.73 -26.77 -12.58
CA ASP A 282 20.71 -27.76 -12.22
C ASP A 282 20.97 -28.42 -10.85
N ASP A 283 22.19 -28.31 -10.33
CA ASP A 283 22.55 -28.78 -8.97
C ASP A 283 22.33 -27.72 -7.88
N VAL A 284 21.99 -26.49 -8.26
CA VAL A 284 21.71 -25.39 -7.32
C VAL A 284 20.22 -25.36 -7.00
N ASN A 285 19.90 -25.45 -5.73
CA ASN A 285 18.51 -25.33 -5.29
C ASN A 285 18.11 -23.84 -5.22
N PHE A 286 16.94 -23.51 -5.73
CA PHE A 286 16.34 -22.18 -5.65
C PHE A 286 15.00 -22.25 -4.93
N ILE A 287 14.71 -21.24 -4.11
CA ILE A 287 13.40 -21.06 -3.47
C ILE A 287 12.98 -19.60 -3.55
N GLY A 288 11.76 -19.34 -3.99
CA GLY A 288 11.19 -18.00 -3.96
C GLY A 288 10.98 -17.50 -2.53
N ILE A 289 11.05 -16.20 -2.32
CA ILE A 289 10.91 -15.60 -0.98
C ILE A 289 9.54 -15.92 -0.36
N GLU A 290 8.47 -15.99 -1.13
CA GLU A 290 7.12 -16.28 -0.65
C GLU A 290 7.00 -17.75 -0.18
N ASP A 291 7.52 -18.69 -0.96
CA ASP A 291 7.56 -20.11 -0.63
C ASP A 291 8.45 -20.36 0.59
N TYR A 292 9.59 -19.70 0.66
CA TYR A 292 10.46 -19.77 1.83
C TYR A 292 9.77 -19.20 3.05
N ALA A 293 9.10 -18.06 2.94
CA ALA A 293 8.32 -17.47 4.03
C ALA A 293 7.22 -18.43 4.50
N GLU A 294 6.50 -19.07 3.57
CA GLU A 294 5.51 -20.11 3.91
C GLU A 294 6.15 -21.25 4.69
N SER A 295 7.27 -21.80 4.22
CA SER A 295 7.96 -22.95 4.84
C SER A 295 8.44 -22.66 6.28
N VAL A 296 8.89 -21.42 6.53
CA VAL A 296 9.47 -21.05 7.82
C VAL A 296 8.49 -20.39 8.79
N LEU A 297 7.37 -19.84 8.32
CA LEU A 297 6.40 -19.12 9.16
C LEU A 297 5.09 -19.89 9.38
N LYS A 298 4.64 -20.70 8.40
CA LYS A 298 3.38 -21.44 8.48
C LYS A 298 3.33 -22.37 9.68
N GLY A 299 2.28 -22.24 10.47
CA GLY A 299 2.09 -23.08 11.66
C GLY A 299 3.05 -22.82 12.82
N LYS A 300 4.04 -21.93 12.65
CA LYS A 300 4.95 -21.55 13.75
C LYS A 300 4.35 -20.45 14.61
N VAL A 301 3.33 -20.81 15.36
CA VAL A 301 2.82 -19.93 16.43
C VAL A 301 3.82 -19.96 17.57
N GLY A 302 4.48 -18.83 17.87
CA GLY A 302 5.34 -18.71 19.04
C GLY A 302 4.63 -19.17 20.30
N LYS A 303 5.37 -19.85 21.22
CA LYS A 303 4.85 -20.39 22.48
C LYS A 303 4.75 -19.33 23.57
N GLU A 304 5.27 -18.13 23.30
CA GLU A 304 5.34 -17.02 24.23
C GLU A 304 3.95 -16.56 24.62
N LYS A 305 3.75 -16.39 25.93
CA LYS A 305 2.48 -15.94 26.49
C LYS A 305 2.26 -14.45 26.22
N ASP A 306 3.30 -13.64 26.38
CA ASP A 306 3.23 -12.20 26.16
C ASP A 306 3.19 -11.89 24.67
N LYS A 307 2.31 -10.96 24.28
CA LYS A 307 2.04 -10.60 22.88
C LYS A 307 2.16 -9.11 22.65
N ILE A 308 2.60 -8.74 21.44
CA ILE A 308 2.42 -7.41 20.87
C ILE A 308 1.43 -7.54 19.72
N ALA A 309 0.36 -6.73 19.74
CA ALA A 309 -0.61 -6.68 18.65
C ALA A 309 -0.14 -5.67 17.60
N VAL A 310 -0.03 -6.09 16.34
CA VAL A 310 0.10 -5.19 15.20
C VAL A 310 -1.25 -5.08 14.52
N ILE A 311 -1.78 -3.85 14.45
CA ILE A 311 -3.06 -3.55 13.80
C ILE A 311 -2.77 -2.80 12.51
N TYR A 312 -3.09 -3.42 11.36
CA TYR A 312 -2.84 -2.86 10.04
C TYR A 312 -4.01 -1.99 9.59
N ALA A 313 -3.73 -0.73 9.27
CA ALA A 313 -4.65 0.23 8.65
C ALA A 313 -4.13 0.53 7.23
N ASN A 314 -4.48 -0.35 6.27
CA ASN A 314 -3.99 -0.28 4.89
C ASN A 314 -5.09 0.17 3.93
N GLY A 315 -4.81 1.19 3.12
CA GLY A 315 -5.73 1.73 2.12
C GLY A 315 -6.52 2.96 2.57
N GLU A 316 -7.53 3.33 1.80
CA GLU A 316 -8.38 4.49 2.04
C GLU A 316 -9.29 4.29 3.27
N ILE A 317 -9.41 5.31 4.10
CA ILE A 317 -10.29 5.29 5.28
C ILE A 317 -11.75 5.52 4.86
N MET A 318 -12.62 4.60 5.26
CA MET A 318 -14.06 4.64 4.96
C MET A 318 -14.92 4.30 6.18
N GLN A 319 -16.19 4.68 6.13
CA GLN A 319 -17.17 4.26 7.12
C GLN A 319 -17.57 2.79 6.90
N GLY A 320 -17.93 2.11 7.99
CA GLY A 320 -18.36 0.70 7.98
C GLY A 320 -17.22 -0.29 8.11
N GLU A 321 -17.46 -1.52 7.65
CA GLU A 321 -16.48 -2.60 7.57
C GLU A 321 -15.48 -2.33 6.44
N GLY A 322 -14.24 -2.73 6.64
CA GLY A 322 -13.17 -2.61 5.64
C GLY A 322 -12.88 -3.91 4.91
N SER A 323 -11.80 -3.85 4.15
CA SER A 323 -11.18 -5.00 3.49
C SER A 323 -9.66 -4.88 3.61
N GLN A 324 -8.92 -5.76 2.96
CA GLN A 324 -7.47 -5.69 2.93
C GLN A 324 -6.94 -4.33 2.42
N ASP A 325 -7.64 -3.73 1.45
CA ASP A 325 -7.25 -2.49 0.77
C ASP A 325 -8.12 -1.28 1.18
N ILE A 326 -8.96 -1.44 2.19
CA ILE A 326 -9.86 -0.40 2.70
C ILE A 326 -9.85 -0.41 4.23
N VAL A 327 -9.49 0.71 4.82
CA VAL A 327 -9.54 0.92 6.27
C VAL A 327 -10.98 1.21 6.70
N GLY A 328 -11.75 0.18 7.05
CA GLY A 328 -13.07 0.36 7.65
C GLY A 328 -12.95 0.68 9.13
N HIS A 329 -13.57 1.78 9.57
CA HIS A 329 -13.45 2.22 10.97
C HIS A 329 -13.98 1.18 11.96
N GLU A 330 -15.06 0.46 11.64
CA GLU A 330 -15.64 -0.57 12.50
C GLU A 330 -14.67 -1.74 12.70
N THR A 331 -13.98 -2.16 11.64
CA THR A 331 -12.98 -3.22 11.68
C THR A 331 -11.78 -2.86 12.56
N ILE A 332 -11.24 -1.64 12.41
CA ILE A 332 -10.12 -1.17 13.22
C ILE A 332 -10.53 -1.00 14.70
N ILE A 333 -11.70 -0.43 14.97
CA ILE A 333 -12.25 -0.29 16.33
C ILE A 333 -12.42 -1.67 16.99
N ALA A 334 -12.97 -2.65 16.26
CA ALA A 334 -13.12 -4.01 16.76
C ALA A 334 -11.76 -4.67 17.08
N ALA A 335 -10.76 -4.47 16.20
CA ALA A 335 -9.39 -4.95 16.42
C ALA A 335 -8.75 -4.33 17.67
N LEU A 336 -8.85 -3.01 17.85
CA LEU A 336 -8.38 -2.30 19.04
C LEU A 336 -9.03 -2.82 20.32
N ARG A 337 -10.35 -2.96 20.33
CA ARG A 337 -11.11 -3.50 21.48
C ARG A 337 -10.72 -4.93 21.82
N LYS A 338 -10.50 -5.76 20.79
CA LYS A 338 -10.02 -7.15 20.98
C LYS A 338 -8.62 -7.16 21.57
N ALA A 339 -7.71 -6.36 21.03
CA ALA A 339 -6.35 -6.23 21.55
C ALA A 339 -6.29 -5.71 22.99
N VAL A 340 -7.17 -4.77 23.34
CA VAL A 340 -7.27 -4.23 24.72
C VAL A 340 -7.78 -5.28 25.70
N LYS A 341 -8.78 -6.11 25.31
CA LYS A 341 -9.38 -7.15 26.17
C LYS A 341 -8.46 -8.33 26.41
N ASP A 342 -7.59 -8.69 25.48
CA ASP A 342 -6.65 -9.80 25.63
C ASP A 342 -5.54 -9.44 26.63
N LYS A 343 -5.54 -10.10 27.80
CA LYS A 343 -4.56 -9.85 28.87
C LYS A 343 -3.14 -10.25 28.51
N GLU A 344 -2.94 -11.10 27.51
CA GLU A 344 -1.62 -11.51 27.01
C GLU A 344 -1.02 -10.43 26.10
N ILE A 345 -1.82 -9.58 25.45
CA ILE A 345 -1.33 -8.45 24.67
C ILE A 345 -0.89 -7.35 25.64
N LYS A 346 0.39 -6.98 25.57
CA LYS A 346 1.03 -5.99 26.46
C LYS A 346 1.13 -4.61 25.81
N ALA A 347 1.25 -4.54 24.49
CA ALA A 347 1.33 -3.31 23.72
C ALA A 347 0.63 -3.47 22.38
N ILE A 348 0.27 -2.35 21.77
CA ILE A 348 -0.35 -2.26 20.44
C ILE A 348 0.58 -1.42 19.56
N VAL A 349 0.88 -1.90 18.37
CA VAL A 349 1.51 -1.13 17.28
C VAL A 349 0.47 -0.97 16.18
N LEU A 350 0.09 0.26 15.87
CA LEU A 350 -0.78 0.57 14.74
C LEU A 350 0.11 0.82 13.52
N ARG A 351 0.07 -0.09 12.56
CA ARG A 351 0.76 0.06 11.27
C ARG A 351 -0.18 0.77 10.31
N ILE A 352 0.23 1.93 9.81
CA ILE A 352 -0.60 2.78 8.95
C ILE A 352 0.06 2.90 7.58
N ASN A 353 -0.64 2.43 6.55
CA ASN A 353 -0.30 2.65 5.15
C ASN A 353 -1.54 3.20 4.44
N SER A 354 -1.88 4.46 4.72
CA SER A 354 -3.15 5.07 4.31
C SER A 354 -2.97 6.52 3.83
N PRO A 355 -3.55 6.90 2.67
CA PRO A 355 -3.59 8.27 2.20
C PRO A 355 -4.59 9.14 2.98
N GLY A 356 -5.35 8.55 3.92
CA GLY A 356 -6.49 9.16 4.58
C GLY A 356 -7.83 8.74 3.99
N GLY A 357 -8.87 9.56 4.15
CA GLY A 357 -10.22 9.29 3.65
C GLY A 357 -11.30 10.03 4.45
N ASP A 358 -12.36 9.33 4.84
CA ASP A 358 -13.51 9.89 5.54
C ASP A 358 -13.11 10.48 6.91
N ALA A 359 -13.48 11.75 7.12
CA ALA A 359 -13.09 12.50 8.31
C ALA A 359 -13.77 11.99 9.57
N LEU A 360 -15.06 11.59 9.49
CA LEU A 360 -15.81 11.05 10.63
C LEU A 360 -15.25 9.67 11.05
N ALA A 361 -14.98 8.81 10.09
CA ALA A 361 -14.36 7.52 10.36
C ALA A 361 -13.00 7.68 11.06
N SER A 362 -12.19 8.67 10.63
CA SER A 362 -10.90 9.00 11.24
C SER A 362 -11.06 9.47 12.70
N GLU A 363 -12.04 10.35 13.00
CA GLU A 363 -12.32 10.80 14.37
C GLU A 363 -12.80 9.66 15.28
N LEU A 364 -13.67 8.77 14.76
CA LEU A 364 -14.16 7.63 15.53
C LEU A 364 -13.01 6.66 15.89
N MET A 365 -12.11 6.38 14.96
CA MET A 365 -10.91 5.58 15.22
C MET A 365 -9.96 6.28 16.18
N HIS A 366 -9.69 7.58 15.99
CA HIS A 366 -8.85 8.38 16.90
C HIS A 366 -9.39 8.31 18.34
N ARG A 367 -10.72 8.44 18.52
CA ARG A 367 -11.35 8.29 19.83
C ARG A 367 -11.11 6.92 20.46
N GLU A 368 -11.23 5.84 19.68
CA GLU A 368 -10.98 4.49 20.19
C GLU A 368 -9.52 4.27 20.54
N ILE A 369 -8.58 4.81 19.74
CA ILE A 369 -7.14 4.78 20.04
C ILE A 369 -6.87 5.51 21.36
N ALA A 370 -7.49 6.68 21.59
CA ALA A 370 -7.37 7.40 22.85
C ALA A 370 -7.92 6.63 24.06
N LEU A 371 -8.96 5.80 23.87
CA LEU A 371 -9.48 4.91 24.91
C LEU A 371 -8.55 3.71 25.13
N ALA A 372 -8.01 3.13 24.07
CA ALA A 372 -7.05 2.04 24.15
C ALA A 372 -5.77 2.44 24.91
N ARG A 373 -5.25 3.65 24.65
CA ARG A 373 -4.07 4.21 25.32
C ARG A 373 -4.20 4.31 26.84
N LYS A 374 -5.40 4.46 27.36
CA LYS A 374 -5.63 4.48 28.82
C LYS A 374 -5.41 3.11 29.49
N GLN A 375 -5.36 2.05 28.70
CA GLN A 375 -5.24 0.68 29.19
C GLN A 375 -3.96 -0.02 28.74
N LYS A 376 -3.49 0.27 27.53
CA LYS A 376 -2.26 -0.28 26.93
C LYS A 376 -1.56 0.79 26.12
N LYS A 377 -0.24 0.80 26.11
CA LYS A 377 0.52 1.73 25.27
C LYS A 377 0.28 1.42 23.79
N VAL A 378 0.04 2.47 23.01
CA VAL A 378 -0.19 2.40 21.57
C VAL A 378 0.90 3.16 20.84
N TYR A 379 1.63 2.49 20.00
CA TYR A 379 2.69 3.01 19.14
C TYR A 379 2.21 3.03 17.69
N VAL A 380 2.85 3.84 16.85
CA VAL A 380 2.54 3.90 15.42
C VAL A 380 3.80 3.62 14.60
N SER A 381 3.65 2.83 13.53
CA SER A 381 4.60 2.70 12.45
C SER A 381 3.93 3.11 11.14
N MET A 382 4.52 4.06 10.42
CA MET A 382 4.03 4.51 9.13
C MET A 382 4.67 3.69 8.01
N GLY A 383 3.86 3.25 7.04
CA GLY A 383 4.31 2.66 5.80
C GLY A 383 4.68 3.71 4.76
N ASN A 384 4.33 3.48 3.49
CA ASN A 384 4.55 4.46 2.43
C ASN A 384 3.75 5.75 2.65
N TYR A 385 2.54 5.62 3.21
CA TYR A 385 1.61 6.73 3.46
C TYR A 385 1.03 6.67 4.87
N ALA A 386 1.04 7.77 5.56
CA ALA A 386 0.23 7.99 6.75
C ALA A 386 -0.20 9.47 6.79
N ALA A 387 -1.05 9.83 5.83
CA ALA A 387 -1.36 11.22 5.54
C ALA A 387 -2.83 11.55 5.81
N SER A 388 -3.09 12.80 6.13
CA SER A 388 -4.44 13.34 6.35
C SER A 388 -5.22 12.51 7.38
N GLY A 389 -6.30 11.79 7.02
CA GLY A 389 -6.99 10.85 7.92
C GLY A 389 -6.08 9.78 8.53
N GLY A 390 -5.05 9.31 7.76
CA GLY A 390 -4.01 8.42 8.26
C GLY A 390 -3.14 9.05 9.34
N TYR A 391 -2.79 10.34 9.20
CA TYR A 391 -2.10 11.09 10.26
C TYR A 391 -3.02 11.40 11.44
N TYR A 392 -4.32 11.64 11.17
CA TYR A 392 -5.33 11.86 12.20
C TYR A 392 -5.38 10.71 13.21
N ILE A 393 -5.37 9.47 12.75
CA ILE A 393 -5.36 8.29 13.63
C ILE A 393 -3.99 8.01 14.25
N ALA A 394 -2.91 8.56 13.69
CA ALA A 394 -1.54 8.40 14.20
C ALA A 394 -1.20 9.38 15.32
N CYS A 395 -1.72 10.62 15.26
CA CYS A 395 -1.14 11.79 15.91
C CYS A 395 -1.06 11.73 17.44
N ASN A 396 -1.88 10.92 18.10
CA ASN A 396 -1.91 10.81 19.56
C ASN A 396 -1.25 9.52 20.11
N ALA A 397 -0.46 8.79 19.31
CA ALA A 397 0.30 7.63 19.80
C ALA A 397 1.37 8.02 20.83
N GLU A 398 1.83 7.04 21.62
CA GLU A 398 2.94 7.24 22.58
C GLU A 398 4.24 7.60 21.86
N ARG A 399 4.48 6.96 20.72
CA ARG A 399 5.62 7.22 19.84
C ARG A 399 5.27 6.84 18.41
N ILE A 400 5.70 7.67 17.47
CA ILE A 400 5.42 7.52 16.04
C ILE A 400 6.73 7.28 15.30
N PHE A 401 6.80 6.15 14.59
CA PHE A 401 7.91 5.78 13.73
C PHE A 401 7.51 5.96 12.26
N ALA A 402 8.43 6.44 11.45
CA ALA A 402 8.28 6.54 9.99
C ALA A 402 9.60 6.25 9.29
N GLU A 403 9.56 5.75 8.06
CA GLU A 403 10.72 5.77 7.19
C GLU A 403 11.01 7.19 6.70
N ALA A 404 12.27 7.46 6.35
CA ALA A 404 12.63 8.77 5.81
C ALA A 404 11.82 9.13 4.54
N GLY A 405 11.49 8.12 3.73
CA GLY A 405 10.70 8.22 2.52
C GLY A 405 9.18 8.03 2.70
N SER A 406 8.66 7.88 3.93
CA SER A 406 7.23 7.88 4.19
C SER A 406 6.62 9.23 3.84
N ILE A 407 5.40 9.24 3.33
CA ILE A 407 4.64 10.48 3.05
C ILE A 407 3.59 10.66 4.13
N THR A 408 3.64 11.81 4.84
CA THR A 408 2.77 12.07 5.99
C THR A 408 2.32 13.54 6.04
N GLY A 409 1.67 13.94 7.14
CA GLY A 409 1.10 15.28 7.26
C GLY A 409 -0.23 15.40 6.52
N SER A 410 -0.30 16.27 5.50
CA SER A 410 -1.54 16.61 4.78
C SER A 410 -2.69 16.94 5.73
N ILE A 411 -2.37 17.63 6.87
CA ILE A 411 -3.34 18.05 7.88
C ILE A 411 -4.24 19.14 7.28
N GLY A 412 -5.35 18.72 6.71
CA GLY A 412 -6.28 19.55 5.96
C GLY A 412 -7.53 18.77 5.56
N VAL A 413 -8.57 19.50 5.19
CA VAL A 413 -9.90 18.94 4.92
C VAL A 413 -10.47 19.55 3.64
N PHE A 414 -11.21 18.75 2.90
CA PHE A 414 -11.99 19.23 1.76
C PHE A 414 -13.30 18.47 1.65
N GLY A 415 -14.28 19.07 0.97
CA GLY A 415 -15.50 18.44 0.50
C GLY A 415 -15.53 18.49 -1.02
N ALA A 416 -15.91 17.39 -1.65
CA ALA A 416 -16.10 17.31 -3.10
C ALA A 416 -17.39 16.57 -3.41
N LEU A 417 -18.23 17.15 -4.27
CA LEU A 417 -19.53 16.63 -4.62
C LEU A 417 -19.72 16.68 -6.14
N PRO A 418 -20.00 15.55 -6.81
CA PRO A 418 -20.23 15.53 -8.26
C PRO A 418 -21.58 16.16 -8.60
N ASN A 419 -21.64 17.11 -9.55
CA ASN A 419 -22.83 17.79 -10.00
C ASN A 419 -23.00 17.64 -11.53
N ALA A 420 -24.13 17.15 -11.97
CA ALA A 420 -24.49 16.93 -13.37
C ALA A 420 -25.61 17.85 -13.85
N SER A 421 -25.91 18.95 -13.18
CA SER A 421 -27.02 19.84 -13.52
C SER A 421 -26.88 20.43 -14.92
N VAL A 422 -25.68 20.82 -15.34
CA VAL A 422 -25.40 21.35 -16.68
C VAL A 422 -25.48 20.25 -17.73
N LEU A 423 -24.91 19.07 -17.46
CA LEU A 423 -25.02 17.90 -18.35
C LEU A 423 -26.46 17.51 -18.57
N ALA A 424 -27.26 17.39 -17.51
CA ALA A 424 -28.67 17.04 -17.56
C ALA A 424 -29.48 18.06 -18.42
N LYS A 425 -29.25 19.36 -18.17
CA LYS A 425 -29.87 20.44 -18.94
C LYS A 425 -29.50 20.37 -20.43
N ASN A 426 -28.26 20.11 -20.78
CA ASN A 426 -27.81 19.97 -22.17
C ASN A 426 -28.49 18.79 -22.87
N TRP A 427 -28.89 17.77 -22.13
CA TRP A 427 -29.59 16.60 -22.63
C TRP A 427 -31.13 16.69 -22.49
N GLY A 428 -31.64 17.86 -22.12
CA GLY A 428 -33.09 18.11 -22.00
C GLY A 428 -33.73 17.56 -20.71
N VAL A 429 -32.91 17.17 -19.71
CA VAL A 429 -33.40 16.71 -18.41
C VAL A 429 -33.47 17.90 -17.46
N ASN A 430 -34.64 18.21 -16.93
CA ASN A 430 -34.86 19.27 -15.95
C ASN A 430 -35.29 18.64 -14.62
N ALA A 431 -34.79 19.17 -13.52
CA ALA A 431 -35.15 18.75 -12.17
C ALA A 431 -35.90 19.89 -11.45
N GLU A 432 -37.05 19.59 -10.88
CA GLU A 432 -37.80 20.47 -9.99
C GLU A 432 -37.87 19.88 -8.59
N THR A 433 -37.92 20.74 -7.58
CA THR A 433 -38.03 20.35 -6.18
C THR A 433 -39.24 20.94 -5.53
N VAL A 434 -40.01 20.12 -4.83
CA VAL A 434 -41.07 20.54 -3.93
C VAL A 434 -40.63 20.23 -2.51
N SER A 435 -40.61 21.23 -1.65
CA SER A 435 -40.05 21.11 -0.30
C SER A 435 -41.00 21.70 0.74
N THR A 436 -41.04 21.09 1.92
CA THR A 436 -41.78 21.62 3.06
C THR A 436 -41.07 22.82 3.72
N HIS A 437 -39.76 22.89 3.58
CA HIS A 437 -38.89 23.95 4.13
C HIS A 437 -37.83 24.33 3.10
N PRO A 438 -37.31 25.57 3.10
CA PRO A 438 -36.33 26.05 2.12
C PRO A 438 -35.06 25.18 2.00
N ASN A 439 -34.61 24.58 3.10
CA ASN A 439 -33.40 23.78 3.15
C ASN A 439 -33.65 22.27 3.30
N ALA A 440 -34.87 21.80 2.99
CA ALA A 440 -35.21 20.38 3.09
C ALA A 440 -34.40 19.50 2.12
N MET A 441 -34.00 20.04 0.97
CA MET A 441 -33.08 19.39 0.05
C MET A 441 -31.66 19.85 0.38
N GLN A 442 -30.85 18.95 0.93
CA GLN A 442 -29.43 19.23 1.24
C GLN A 442 -28.60 19.33 -0.05
N TYR A 443 -28.63 18.29 -0.90
CA TYR A 443 -27.85 18.21 -2.12
C TYR A 443 -28.61 17.51 -3.23
N SER A 444 -28.49 18.03 -4.46
CA SER A 444 -29.00 17.37 -5.67
C SER A 444 -27.88 17.21 -6.69
N TYR A 445 -27.76 16.00 -7.22
CA TYR A 445 -26.85 15.71 -8.34
C TYR A 445 -27.23 16.48 -9.62
N PHE A 446 -28.52 16.82 -9.76
CA PHE A 446 -29.10 17.42 -10.97
C PHE A 446 -29.47 18.88 -10.82
N GLN A 447 -29.21 19.51 -9.71
CA GLN A 447 -29.44 20.94 -9.48
C GLN A 447 -28.16 21.58 -8.92
N LYS A 448 -27.99 22.88 -9.24
CA LYS A 448 -26.89 23.65 -8.65
C LYS A 448 -27.07 23.72 -7.12
N PRO A 449 -26.01 23.48 -6.33
CA PRO A 449 -26.08 23.63 -4.89
C PRO A 449 -26.59 25.02 -4.48
N SER A 450 -27.45 25.09 -3.46
CA SER A 450 -27.91 26.36 -2.92
C SER A 450 -26.77 27.09 -2.18
N GLU A 451 -26.84 28.40 -2.11
CA GLU A 451 -25.88 29.20 -1.34
C GLU A 451 -25.86 28.79 0.14
N HIS A 452 -27.03 28.44 0.69
CA HIS A 452 -27.16 27.94 2.05
C HIS A 452 -26.39 26.62 2.23
N PHE A 453 -26.57 25.66 1.32
CA PHE A 453 -25.85 24.39 1.36
C PHE A 453 -24.32 24.58 1.26
N VAL A 454 -23.85 25.46 0.36
CA VAL A 454 -22.43 25.79 0.23
C VAL A 454 -21.88 26.38 1.54
N LYS A 455 -22.67 27.25 2.20
CA LYS A 455 -22.31 27.82 3.50
C LYS A 455 -22.24 26.75 4.59
N GLU A 456 -23.23 25.87 4.71
CA GLU A 456 -23.22 24.76 5.68
C GLU A 456 -22.01 23.83 5.48
N MET A 457 -21.71 23.49 4.24
CA MET A 457 -20.54 22.66 3.92
C MET A 457 -19.23 23.35 4.27
N THR A 458 -19.14 24.67 4.02
CA THR A 458 -17.95 25.46 4.38
C THR A 458 -17.76 25.47 5.91
N GLU A 459 -18.82 25.73 6.66
CA GLU A 459 -18.80 25.70 8.12
C GLU A 459 -18.39 24.32 8.65
N SER A 460 -18.89 23.25 8.02
CA SER A 460 -18.52 21.87 8.38
C SER A 460 -17.05 21.57 8.11
N VAL A 461 -16.52 21.97 6.95
CA VAL A 461 -15.10 21.80 6.60
C VAL A 461 -14.21 22.56 7.59
N GLU A 462 -14.57 23.83 7.92
CA GLU A 462 -13.85 24.65 8.91
C GLU A 462 -13.88 24.03 10.30
N GLN A 463 -15.02 23.50 10.73
CA GLN A 463 -15.17 22.84 12.02
C GLN A 463 -14.30 21.59 12.10
N ILE A 464 -14.33 20.73 11.09
CA ILE A 464 -13.51 19.51 11.05
C ILE A 464 -12.02 19.84 11.04
N TYR A 465 -11.61 20.87 10.29
CA TYR A 465 -10.23 21.33 10.29
C TYR A 465 -9.77 21.78 11.68
N LYS A 466 -10.57 22.59 12.38
CA LYS A 466 -10.28 23.02 13.76
C LYS A 466 -10.16 21.84 14.73
N VAL A 467 -11.04 20.84 14.60
CA VAL A 467 -10.97 19.62 15.41
C VAL A 467 -9.70 18.85 15.09
N PHE A 468 -9.35 18.67 13.81
CA PHE A 468 -8.12 18.00 13.42
C PHE A 468 -6.88 18.67 13.98
N LEU A 469 -6.76 20.01 13.86
CA LEU A 469 -5.66 20.77 14.46
C LEU A 469 -5.57 20.55 15.98
N SER A 470 -6.71 20.56 16.68
CA SER A 470 -6.75 20.33 18.12
C SER A 470 -6.26 18.93 18.50
N ARG A 471 -6.67 17.88 17.74
CA ARG A 471 -6.21 16.49 17.97
C ARG A 471 -4.70 16.37 17.79
N VAL A 472 -4.17 16.97 16.72
CA VAL A 472 -2.73 16.95 16.46
C VAL A 472 -1.98 17.76 17.54
N ALA A 473 -2.47 18.93 17.89
CA ALA A 473 -1.86 19.76 18.93
C ALA A 473 -1.79 19.03 20.28
N GLU A 474 -2.89 18.40 20.70
CA GLU A 474 -2.96 17.57 21.92
C GLU A 474 -2.00 16.39 21.84
N GLY A 475 -2.02 15.63 20.74
CA GLY A 475 -1.19 14.43 20.59
C GLY A 475 0.31 14.72 20.48
N ARG A 476 0.69 15.88 19.92
CA ARG A 476 2.09 16.28 19.72
C ARG A 476 2.62 17.26 20.78
N GLY A 477 1.82 17.62 21.78
CA GLY A 477 2.22 18.55 22.83
C GLY A 477 2.58 19.94 22.31
N LYS A 478 1.88 20.40 21.26
CA LYS A 478 2.09 21.69 20.60
C LYS A 478 0.83 22.56 20.70
N THR A 479 0.97 23.84 20.45
CA THR A 479 -0.19 24.74 20.33
C THR A 479 -0.88 24.55 18.96
N VAL A 480 -2.16 24.87 18.88
CA VAL A 480 -2.92 24.83 17.62
C VAL A 480 -2.28 25.74 16.56
N ALA A 481 -1.75 26.91 16.97
CA ALA A 481 -1.09 27.84 16.05
C ALA A 481 0.23 27.27 15.48
N GLU A 482 1.02 26.57 16.30
CA GLU A 482 2.23 25.89 15.81
C GLU A 482 1.88 24.80 14.80
N ILE A 483 0.85 24.00 15.09
CA ILE A 483 0.39 22.96 14.16
C ILE A 483 -0.15 23.60 12.89
N ASP A 484 -0.99 24.65 12.96
CA ASP A 484 -1.54 25.29 11.77
C ASP A 484 -0.44 25.83 10.84
N SER A 485 0.67 26.35 11.41
CA SER A 485 1.80 26.86 10.64
C SER A 485 2.49 25.81 9.74
N ILE A 486 2.43 24.52 10.11
CA ILE A 486 3.01 23.38 9.37
C ILE A 486 1.96 22.47 8.73
N ALA A 487 0.67 22.79 8.94
CA ALA A 487 -0.50 22.10 8.41
C ALA A 487 -0.97 22.71 7.09
N GLN A 488 -2.16 23.27 7.03
CA GLN A 488 -2.75 23.88 5.83
C GLN A 488 -2.85 22.90 4.64
N GLY A 489 -2.93 21.59 4.93
CA GLY A 489 -2.94 20.53 3.92
C GLY A 489 -1.57 20.09 3.42
N ARG A 490 -0.46 20.65 3.95
CA ARG A 490 0.88 20.36 3.44
C ARG A 490 1.33 18.94 3.73
N VAL A 491 1.92 18.30 2.70
CA VAL A 491 2.57 16.99 2.81
C VAL A 491 4.04 17.13 3.18
N TRP A 492 4.55 16.13 3.89
CA TRP A 492 5.93 16.05 4.37
C TRP A 492 6.49 14.64 4.14
N SER A 493 7.78 14.54 3.83
CA SER A 493 8.51 13.28 3.96
C SER A 493 8.65 12.91 5.45
N GLY A 494 8.86 11.64 5.76
CA GLY A 494 9.08 11.20 7.15
C GLY A 494 10.25 11.91 7.81
N LYS A 495 11.33 12.18 7.04
CA LYS A 495 12.49 12.95 7.51
C LYS A 495 12.12 14.38 7.89
N GLU A 496 11.33 15.07 7.06
CA GLU A 496 10.86 16.42 7.36
C GLU A 496 9.85 16.43 8.51
N ALA A 497 8.97 15.43 8.57
CA ALA A 497 7.99 15.26 9.64
C ALA A 497 8.66 15.08 11.01
N LEU A 498 9.78 14.35 11.09
CA LEU A 498 10.62 14.27 12.28
C LEU A 498 11.13 15.65 12.70
N ALA A 499 11.69 16.43 11.77
CA ALA A 499 12.19 17.77 12.05
C ALA A 499 11.10 18.73 12.53
N LYS A 500 9.83 18.50 12.16
CA LYS A 500 8.67 19.30 12.57
C LYS A 500 7.99 18.80 13.85
N GLY A 501 8.43 17.65 14.37
CA GLY A 501 7.85 17.01 15.55
C GLY A 501 6.49 16.35 15.28
N LEU A 502 6.19 16.05 14.03
CA LEU A 502 5.03 15.24 13.63
C LEU A 502 5.32 13.73 13.73
N VAL A 503 6.57 13.34 13.70
CA VAL A 503 7.11 11.99 13.89
C VAL A 503 8.15 12.06 15.02
N ASP A 504 8.34 10.97 15.76
CA ASP A 504 9.26 10.94 16.90
C ASP A 504 10.59 10.28 16.56
N GLU A 505 10.59 9.34 15.60
CA GLU A 505 11.79 8.59 15.24
C GLU A 505 11.71 8.06 13.81
N LEU A 506 12.86 8.02 13.11
CA LEU A 506 12.93 7.30 11.83
C LEU A 506 13.18 5.81 12.13
N GLY A 507 12.35 4.95 11.55
CA GLY A 507 12.43 3.50 11.75
C GLY A 507 11.28 2.75 11.11
N SER A 508 11.46 1.44 11.05
CA SER A 508 10.55 0.45 10.46
C SER A 508 9.44 0.02 11.42
N LEU A 509 8.60 -0.90 10.93
CA LEU A 509 7.66 -1.63 11.78
C LEU A 509 8.40 -2.44 12.87
N ASN A 510 9.52 -3.09 12.52
CA ASN A 510 10.29 -3.88 13.47
C ASN A 510 10.92 -3.02 14.57
N ASP A 511 11.36 -1.79 14.23
CA ASP A 511 11.87 -0.84 15.24
C ASP A 511 10.75 -0.42 16.20
N ALA A 512 9.55 -0.15 15.70
CA ALA A 512 8.39 0.16 16.53
C ALA A 512 7.99 -1.01 17.45
N ILE A 513 8.04 -2.25 16.96
CA ILE A 513 7.75 -3.47 17.74
C ILE A 513 8.83 -3.66 18.82
N ALA A 514 10.11 -3.55 18.46
CA ALA A 514 11.23 -3.69 19.40
C ALA A 514 11.17 -2.61 20.49
N TYR A 515 10.87 -1.37 20.11
CA TYR A 515 10.65 -0.27 21.04
C TYR A 515 9.47 -0.56 21.99
N ALA A 516 8.34 -1.02 21.44
CA ALA A 516 7.16 -1.40 22.23
C ALA A 516 7.49 -2.54 23.23
N ALA A 517 8.26 -3.54 22.82
CA ALA A 517 8.72 -4.62 23.69
C ALA A 517 9.56 -4.08 24.83
N LYS A 518 10.58 -3.28 24.54
CA LYS A 518 11.49 -2.66 25.51
C LYS A 518 10.74 -1.82 26.54
N GLU A 519 9.86 -0.93 26.08
CA GLU A 519 9.11 -0.01 26.94
C GLU A 519 8.07 -0.70 27.85
N ASN A 520 7.68 -1.94 27.51
CA ASN A 520 6.79 -2.77 28.32
C ASN A 520 7.53 -3.90 29.06
N GLY A 521 8.87 -3.91 29.07
CA GLY A 521 9.70 -4.87 29.80
C GLY A 521 9.56 -6.31 29.33
N LEU A 522 9.28 -6.53 28.03
CA LEU A 522 9.09 -7.86 27.45
C LEU A 522 10.45 -8.44 27.03
N GLY A 523 10.83 -9.58 27.61
CA GLY A 523 12.03 -10.34 27.19
C GLY A 523 11.72 -11.15 25.93
N ASN A 524 10.80 -12.13 26.08
CA ASN A 524 10.30 -12.95 24.98
C ASN A 524 8.83 -12.62 24.73
N TYR A 525 8.46 -12.42 23.49
CA TYR A 525 7.10 -12.12 23.08
C TYR A 525 6.82 -12.66 21.68
N ARG A 526 5.54 -12.79 21.33
CA ARG A 526 5.12 -13.04 19.96
C ARG A 526 4.33 -11.88 19.40
N VAL A 527 4.42 -11.68 18.09
CA VAL A 527 3.62 -10.70 17.37
C VAL A 527 2.33 -11.36 16.89
N VAL A 528 1.21 -10.66 17.04
CA VAL A 528 -0.09 -11.07 16.52
C VAL A 528 -0.68 -9.97 15.66
N SER A 529 -1.11 -10.32 14.45
CA SER A 529 -1.59 -9.38 13.46
C SER A 529 -3.12 -9.24 13.49
N TYR A 530 -3.62 -8.05 13.23
CA TYR A 530 -5.03 -7.70 13.08
C TYR A 530 -5.19 -6.72 11.90
N PRO A 531 -6.40 -6.60 11.32
CA PRO A 531 -7.58 -7.42 11.53
C PRO A 531 -7.51 -8.77 10.81
N HIS A 532 -8.37 -9.71 11.22
CA HIS A 532 -8.65 -10.91 10.44
C HIS A 532 -9.96 -10.69 9.68
N TYR A 533 -9.89 -10.75 8.36
CA TYR A 533 -11.06 -10.56 7.51
C TYR A 533 -11.85 -11.86 7.38
N LYS A 534 -13.17 -11.72 7.41
CA LYS A 534 -14.10 -12.81 7.19
C LYS A 534 -14.63 -12.80 5.77
N MET A 535 -14.62 -13.93 5.13
CA MET A 535 -15.12 -14.11 3.78
C MET A 535 -16.18 -15.22 3.75
N ASP A 536 -17.31 -14.93 3.15
CA ASP A 536 -18.32 -15.91 2.77
C ASP A 536 -18.25 -16.18 1.25
N MET A 537 -18.91 -17.24 0.79
CA MET A 537 -18.96 -17.62 -0.61
C MET A 537 -19.47 -16.48 -1.51
N LYS A 538 -20.42 -15.70 -1.05
CA LYS A 538 -20.96 -14.57 -1.80
C LYS A 538 -19.92 -13.46 -2.02
N LYS A 539 -19.17 -13.10 -0.97
CA LYS A 539 -18.07 -12.12 -1.05
C LYS A 539 -16.95 -12.64 -1.96
N LEU A 540 -16.63 -13.95 -1.89
CA LEU A 540 -15.65 -14.59 -2.75
C LEU A 540 -16.03 -14.51 -4.24
N LEU A 541 -17.27 -14.88 -4.57
CA LEU A 541 -17.78 -14.80 -5.94
C LEU A 541 -17.82 -13.36 -6.49
N LEU A 542 -18.18 -12.39 -5.64
CA LEU A 542 -18.14 -10.98 -6.00
C LEU A 542 -16.71 -10.49 -6.26
N ARG A 543 -15.76 -10.87 -5.40
CA ARG A 543 -14.33 -10.51 -5.56
C ARG A 543 -13.77 -11.09 -6.86
N TYR A 544 -14.05 -12.36 -7.15
CA TYR A 544 -13.63 -13.02 -8.39
C TYR A 544 -14.25 -12.37 -9.64
N GLY A 545 -15.54 -12.10 -9.61
CA GLY A 545 -16.22 -11.41 -10.71
C GLY A 545 -15.70 -9.99 -10.97
N LEU A 546 -15.35 -9.24 -9.91
CA LEU A 546 -14.73 -7.92 -10.03
C LEU A 546 -13.31 -8.00 -10.59
N ARG A 547 -12.52 -9.00 -10.17
CA ARG A 547 -11.17 -9.23 -10.70
C ARG A 547 -11.20 -9.51 -12.20
N LEU A 548 -12.02 -10.44 -12.66
CA LEU A 548 -12.20 -10.74 -14.09
C LEU A 548 -12.66 -9.52 -14.90
N LYS A 549 -13.58 -8.73 -14.35
CA LYS A 549 -14.05 -7.51 -15.00
C LYS A 549 -12.92 -6.48 -15.13
N ASN A 550 -12.11 -6.31 -14.13
CA ASN A 550 -11.01 -5.35 -14.14
C ASN A 550 -9.89 -5.80 -15.09
N GLU A 551 -9.55 -7.09 -15.10
CA GLU A 551 -8.56 -7.67 -16.02
C GLU A 551 -9.00 -7.50 -17.49
N ASN A 552 -10.26 -7.79 -17.81
CA ASN A 552 -10.82 -7.58 -19.15
C ASN A 552 -10.77 -6.10 -19.56
N LEU A 553 -11.18 -5.19 -18.68
CA LEU A 553 -11.10 -3.75 -18.95
C LEU A 553 -9.68 -3.26 -19.16
N GLN A 554 -8.72 -3.77 -18.39
CA GLN A 554 -7.32 -3.43 -18.56
C GLN A 554 -6.75 -3.95 -19.88
N GLN A 555 -7.16 -5.15 -20.32
CA GLN A 555 -6.78 -5.71 -21.62
C GLN A 555 -7.40 -4.92 -22.79
N GLU A 556 -8.67 -4.51 -22.68
CA GLU A 556 -9.35 -3.74 -23.73
C GLU A 556 -8.83 -2.30 -23.84
N LEU A 557 -8.59 -1.63 -22.73
CA LEU A 557 -8.17 -0.22 -22.71
C LEU A 557 -6.65 -0.04 -22.82
N GLY A 558 -5.87 -1.07 -22.48
CA GLY A 558 -4.44 -0.93 -22.24
C GLY A 558 -4.14 -0.31 -20.87
N ARG A 559 -2.89 -0.46 -20.41
CA ARG A 559 -2.49 -0.09 -19.04
C ARG A 559 -2.73 1.38 -18.72
N GLU A 560 -2.37 2.27 -19.62
CA GLU A 560 -2.45 3.73 -19.40
C GLU A 560 -3.91 4.24 -19.39
N ALA A 561 -4.71 3.84 -20.39
CA ALA A 561 -6.12 4.25 -20.43
C ALA A 561 -6.92 3.63 -19.29
N TYR A 562 -6.58 2.42 -18.82
CA TYR A 562 -7.16 1.80 -17.64
C TYR A 562 -6.83 2.59 -16.36
N GLN A 563 -5.61 3.09 -16.21
CA GLN A 563 -5.24 3.97 -15.07
C GLN A 563 -6.09 5.25 -15.05
N VAL A 564 -6.27 5.90 -16.20
CA VAL A 564 -7.16 7.08 -16.32
C VAL A 564 -8.61 6.73 -15.98
N TYR A 565 -9.10 5.59 -16.47
CA TYR A 565 -10.45 5.10 -16.13
C TYR A 565 -10.60 4.88 -14.61
N GLN A 566 -9.63 4.24 -13.96
CA GLN A 566 -9.65 4.02 -12.52
C GLN A 566 -9.62 5.34 -11.74
N GLN A 567 -8.83 6.32 -12.16
CA GLN A 567 -8.81 7.65 -11.55
C GLN A 567 -10.18 8.34 -11.66
N ILE A 568 -10.79 8.35 -12.85
CA ILE A 568 -12.13 8.94 -13.04
C ILE A 568 -13.17 8.22 -12.19
N LYS A 569 -13.16 6.90 -12.17
CA LYS A 569 -14.07 6.09 -11.36
C LYS A 569 -13.88 6.34 -9.87
N HIS A 570 -12.64 6.43 -9.43
CA HIS A 570 -12.31 6.71 -8.04
C HIS A 570 -12.83 8.09 -7.63
N ILE A 571 -12.56 9.12 -8.43
CA ILE A 571 -13.06 10.48 -8.23
C ILE A 571 -14.59 10.53 -8.17
N SER A 572 -15.26 9.82 -9.08
CA SER A 572 -16.74 9.81 -9.12
C SER A 572 -17.39 9.13 -7.92
N ASN A 573 -16.65 8.29 -7.22
CA ASN A 573 -17.12 7.58 -6.02
C ASN A 573 -16.87 8.36 -4.72
N GLN A 574 -16.05 9.41 -4.74
CA GLN A 574 -15.79 10.23 -3.57
C GLN A 574 -17.04 11.01 -3.19
N ARG A 575 -17.50 10.84 -1.96
CA ARG A 575 -18.66 11.56 -1.40
C ARG A 575 -18.37 12.02 0.00
N GLY A 576 -18.88 13.20 0.38
CA GLY A 576 -18.77 13.73 1.73
C GLY A 576 -17.49 14.52 1.98
N ILE A 577 -17.20 14.78 3.27
CA ILE A 577 -16.04 15.56 3.71
C ILE A 577 -14.86 14.61 3.93
N GLN A 578 -13.76 14.90 3.25
CA GLN A 578 -12.58 14.05 3.18
C GLN A 578 -11.38 14.69 3.87
N ALA A 579 -10.68 13.86 4.63
CA ALA A 579 -9.32 14.08 5.10
C ALA A 579 -8.41 13.09 4.35
N ARG A 580 -8.06 13.40 3.10
CA ARG A 580 -7.30 12.53 2.20
C ARG A 580 -6.09 13.23 1.60
N LEU A 581 -5.06 12.44 1.25
CA LEU A 581 -3.87 12.86 0.51
C LEU A 581 -4.24 13.34 -0.91
N GLU A 582 -3.44 14.21 -1.47
CA GLU A 582 -3.78 15.05 -2.62
C GLU A 582 -3.82 14.31 -3.95
N TYR A 583 -3.00 13.28 -4.14
CA TYR A 583 -2.95 12.42 -5.34
C TYR A 583 -2.10 11.20 -5.06
N ASP A 584 -2.30 10.16 -5.85
CA ASP A 584 -1.41 9.01 -5.86
C ASP A 584 -0.09 9.45 -6.49
N LEU A 585 0.93 9.69 -5.67
CA LEU A 585 2.29 9.92 -6.15
C LEU A 585 2.80 8.60 -6.75
N ILE A 586 2.64 8.45 -8.04
CA ILE A 586 3.28 7.37 -8.77
C ILE A 586 4.74 7.79 -8.96
N VAL A 587 5.61 7.25 -8.14
CA VAL A 587 7.06 7.34 -8.33
C VAL A 587 7.41 6.31 -9.40
N LYS A 588 7.54 6.79 -10.64
CA LYS A 588 8.00 5.95 -11.77
C LYS A 588 9.50 5.93 -11.82
#